data_a4756388f8d45cae07d4aedc37a7249a
#
_entry.id   a4756388f8d45cae07d4aedc37a7249a
#
_cell.length_a   1.000
_cell.length_b   1.000
_cell.length_c   1.000
_cell.angle_alpha   90.00
_cell.angle_beta   90.00
_cell.angle_gamma   90.00
#
_symmetry.space_group_name_H-M   'P 1'
#
loop_
_entity.id
_entity.type
_entity.pdbx_description
1 polymer ?
#
loop_
_entity_poly.entity_id
_entity_poly.type
_entity_poly.pdbx_seq_one_letter_code
_entity_poly.pdbx_strand_id
1 'polypeptide(L)'
;LLAYRTLIGRVEWSVEPPIGATDVQKSRAEFIETCMEDMEHSWSSFITEITSYLEYGFSIQEKVFRRRLKGNGSRFNDGLVGWKKLAPRSQGTISAWNFSEDGRDLLSIDQDLSGITNSSRFLIANNGNSKITIPRNKFMLFTCDSTRENPEGRSLLKGAYVAYKKLNLLQDQMMIGVARDLGGLPVKYSGFKK
;
A
#
# COMPACT_ATOMS: atom_id res chain seq x y z
N LEU A 1 13.24 1.70 -8.08
CA LEU A 1 11.85 1.26 -7.88
C LEU A 1 11.02 1.35 -9.15
N LEU A 2 11.09 2.44 -9.92
CA LEU A 2 10.33 2.60 -11.16
C LEU A 2 10.52 1.43 -12.13
N ALA A 3 11.76 0.97 -12.33
CA ALA A 3 12.05 -0.17 -13.20
C ALA A 3 11.35 -1.46 -12.73
N TYR A 4 11.37 -1.76 -11.44
CA TYR A 4 10.66 -2.91 -10.88
C TYR A 4 9.15 -2.82 -11.09
N ARG A 5 8.56 -1.66 -10.81
CA ARG A 5 7.13 -1.41 -11.03
C ARG A 5 6.74 -1.60 -12.50
N THR A 6 7.58 -1.08 -13.41
CA THR A 6 7.33 -1.21 -14.85
C THR A 6 7.42 -2.68 -15.30
N LEU A 7 8.39 -3.43 -14.80
CA LEU A 7 8.52 -4.86 -15.12
C LEU A 7 7.35 -5.67 -14.60
N ILE A 8 6.96 -5.49 -13.33
CA ILE A 8 5.82 -6.19 -12.73
C ILE A 8 4.50 -5.82 -13.42
N GLY A 9 4.33 -4.53 -13.76
CA GLY A 9 3.11 -4.04 -14.42
C GLY A 9 2.94 -4.51 -15.87
N ARG A 10 4.01 -4.99 -16.51
CA ARG A 10 3.96 -5.55 -17.88
C ARG A 10 3.61 -7.03 -17.93
N VAL A 11 3.56 -7.71 -16.79
CA VAL A 11 3.20 -9.13 -16.74
C VAL A 11 1.72 -9.27 -17.08
N GLU A 12 1.43 -10.08 -18.08
CA GLU A 12 0.06 -10.49 -18.42
C GLU A 12 -0.36 -11.61 -17.47
N TRP A 13 -1.54 -11.46 -16.89
CA TRP A 13 -2.10 -12.38 -15.93
C TRP A 13 -3.28 -13.10 -16.56
N SER A 14 -3.23 -14.42 -16.59
CA SER A 14 -4.32 -15.28 -17.03
C SER A 14 -4.64 -16.31 -15.96
N VAL A 15 -5.87 -16.80 -15.97
CA VAL A 15 -6.33 -17.87 -15.08
C VAL A 15 -6.51 -19.14 -15.89
N GLU A 16 -5.60 -20.08 -15.76
CA GLU A 16 -5.64 -21.34 -16.48
C GLU A 16 -6.05 -22.49 -15.55
N PRO A 17 -6.96 -23.37 -15.99
CA PRO A 17 -7.29 -24.57 -15.24
C PRO A 17 -6.11 -25.57 -15.33
N PRO A 18 -5.95 -26.48 -14.36
CA PRO A 18 -4.89 -27.50 -14.40
C PRO A 18 -5.06 -28.45 -15.59
N ILE A 19 -3.96 -29.05 -16.04
CA ILE A 19 -3.99 -30.05 -17.13
C ILE A 19 -4.89 -31.22 -16.70
N GLY A 20 -5.85 -31.61 -17.54
CA GLY A 20 -6.83 -32.64 -17.21
C GLY A 20 -7.98 -32.17 -16.29
N ALA A 21 -8.19 -30.87 -16.21
CA ALA A 21 -9.25 -30.27 -15.41
C ALA A 21 -10.65 -30.80 -15.77
N THR A 22 -11.45 -31.04 -14.74
CA THR A 22 -12.89 -31.32 -14.89
C THR A 22 -13.63 -30.06 -15.35
N ASP A 23 -14.82 -30.22 -15.89
CA ASP A 23 -15.65 -29.08 -16.36
C ASP A 23 -15.97 -28.10 -15.24
N VAL A 24 -16.11 -28.58 -14.01
CA VAL A 24 -16.29 -27.73 -12.82
C VAL A 24 -15.05 -26.86 -12.56
N GLN A 25 -13.86 -27.40 -12.73
CA GLN A 25 -12.61 -26.64 -12.54
C GLN A 25 -12.41 -25.60 -13.64
N LYS A 26 -12.76 -25.93 -14.88
CA LYS A 26 -12.76 -24.97 -16.01
C LYS A 26 -13.71 -23.82 -15.75
N SER A 27 -14.96 -24.11 -15.34
CA SER A 27 -15.95 -23.08 -15.01
C SER A 27 -15.50 -22.17 -13.84
N ARG A 28 -14.76 -22.72 -12.86
CA ARG A 28 -14.20 -21.92 -11.77
C ARG A 28 -13.07 -21.01 -12.23
N ALA A 29 -12.20 -21.46 -13.12
CA ALA A 29 -11.15 -20.65 -13.69
C ALA A 29 -11.72 -19.48 -14.50
N GLU A 30 -12.69 -19.77 -15.38
CA GLU A 30 -13.43 -18.76 -16.14
C GLU A 30 -14.15 -17.74 -15.21
N PHE A 31 -14.79 -18.23 -14.15
CA PHE A 31 -15.42 -17.36 -13.17
C PHE A 31 -14.43 -16.39 -12.50
N ILE A 32 -13.23 -16.86 -12.13
CA ILE A 32 -12.19 -16.01 -11.52
C ILE A 32 -11.71 -14.98 -12.54
N GLU A 33 -11.48 -15.36 -13.79
CA GLU A 33 -11.06 -14.47 -14.87
C GLU A 33 -12.09 -13.36 -15.09
N THR A 34 -13.38 -13.73 -15.20
CA THR A 34 -14.46 -12.74 -15.29
C THR A 34 -14.59 -11.85 -14.05
N CYS A 35 -14.23 -12.33 -12.85
CA CYS A 35 -14.17 -11.50 -11.66
C CYS A 35 -13.04 -10.45 -11.72
N MET A 36 -11.90 -10.79 -12.33
CA MET A 36 -10.79 -9.84 -12.53
C MET A 36 -11.20 -8.70 -13.48
N GLU A 37 -12.00 -9.01 -14.49
CA GLU A 37 -12.50 -8.02 -15.46
C GLU A 37 -13.67 -7.17 -14.94
N ASP A 38 -14.47 -7.70 -14.01
CA ASP A 38 -15.67 -7.04 -13.48
C ASP A 38 -15.39 -6.04 -12.36
N MET A 39 -14.14 -5.88 -11.92
CA MET A 39 -13.79 -4.93 -10.88
C MET A 39 -13.99 -3.47 -11.30
N GLU A 40 -14.21 -2.56 -10.34
CA GLU A 40 -14.31 -1.11 -10.57
C GLU A 40 -13.01 -0.47 -11.07
N HIS A 41 -11.87 -1.11 -10.83
CA HIS A 41 -10.55 -0.72 -11.32
C HIS A 41 -9.93 -1.88 -12.11
N SER A 42 -9.00 -1.56 -13.00
CA SER A 42 -8.34 -2.57 -13.81
C SER A 42 -7.40 -3.45 -12.97
N TRP A 43 -7.21 -4.69 -13.41
CA TRP A 43 -6.23 -5.59 -12.79
C TRP A 43 -4.82 -5.00 -12.80
N SER A 44 -4.43 -4.31 -13.86
CA SER A 44 -3.14 -3.62 -13.96
C SER A 44 -3.00 -2.52 -12.90
N SER A 45 -4.08 -1.76 -12.63
CA SER A 45 -4.08 -0.76 -11.57
C SER A 45 -3.88 -1.40 -10.19
N PHE A 46 -4.56 -2.52 -9.92
CA PHE A 46 -4.40 -3.30 -8.70
C PHE A 46 -2.95 -3.79 -8.53
N ILE A 47 -2.34 -4.34 -9.59
CA ILE A 47 -0.94 -4.77 -9.56
C ILE A 47 0.01 -3.59 -9.26
N THR A 48 -0.27 -2.42 -9.84
CA THR A 48 0.52 -1.22 -9.56
C THR A 48 0.43 -0.81 -8.09
N GLU A 49 -0.77 -0.82 -7.51
CA GLU A 49 -0.98 -0.51 -6.09
C GLU A 49 -0.28 -1.50 -5.14
N ILE A 50 -0.32 -2.79 -5.47
CA ILE A 50 0.41 -3.81 -4.71
C ILE A 50 1.90 -3.46 -4.62
N THR A 51 2.53 -2.99 -5.70
CA THR A 51 3.98 -2.74 -5.74
C THR A 51 4.47 -1.73 -4.71
N SER A 52 3.57 -1.02 -4.02
CA SER A 52 3.91 -0.18 -2.88
C SER A 52 4.61 -0.96 -1.74
N TYR A 53 4.46 -2.31 -1.69
CA TYR A 53 5.19 -3.13 -0.72
C TYR A 53 6.72 -3.02 -0.87
N LEU A 54 7.23 -2.67 -2.05
CA LEU A 54 8.65 -2.47 -2.28
C LEU A 54 9.18 -1.22 -1.55
N GLU A 55 8.34 -0.18 -1.41
CA GLU A 55 8.69 1.07 -0.74
C GLU A 55 8.51 0.98 0.77
N TYR A 56 7.37 0.45 1.20
CA TYR A 56 7.00 0.44 2.61
C TYR A 56 7.37 -0.85 3.35
N GLY A 57 7.68 -1.93 2.60
CA GLY A 57 7.89 -3.26 3.15
C GLY A 57 6.65 -4.13 3.09
N PHE A 58 5.44 -3.54 3.09
CA PHE A 58 4.18 -4.23 2.96
C PHE A 58 3.13 -3.44 2.18
N SER A 59 2.12 -4.14 1.66
CA SER A 59 0.94 -3.56 1.05
C SER A 59 -0.29 -4.36 1.44
N ILE A 60 -1.38 -3.67 1.76
CA ILE A 60 -2.63 -4.29 2.17
C ILE A 60 -3.72 -3.93 1.17
N GLN A 61 -4.42 -4.95 0.69
CA GLN A 61 -5.53 -4.81 -0.24
C GLN A 61 -6.78 -5.44 0.38
N GLU A 62 -7.79 -4.63 0.71
CA GLU A 62 -9.04 -5.14 1.25
C GLU A 62 -9.91 -5.72 0.14
N LYS A 63 -10.42 -6.93 0.36
CA LYS A 63 -11.34 -7.63 -0.54
C LYS A 63 -12.76 -7.12 -0.34
N VAL A 64 -13.25 -6.30 -1.26
CA VAL A 64 -14.64 -5.83 -1.27
C VAL A 64 -15.42 -6.62 -2.30
N PHE A 65 -16.45 -7.30 -1.85
CA PHE A 65 -17.30 -8.14 -2.69
C PHE A 65 -18.60 -7.44 -3.07
N ARG A 66 -19.17 -7.86 -4.19
CA ARG A 66 -20.54 -7.50 -4.60
C ARG A 66 -21.25 -8.69 -5.22
N ARG A 67 -22.58 -8.67 -5.18
CA ARG A 67 -23.38 -9.57 -5.99
C ARG A 67 -23.36 -9.09 -7.45
N ARG A 68 -23.06 -9.97 -8.39
CA ARG A 68 -22.97 -9.68 -9.83
C ARG A 68 -24.37 -9.53 -10.40
N LEU A 69 -24.91 -8.33 -10.30
CA LEU A 69 -26.20 -7.90 -10.84
C LEU A 69 -26.01 -6.56 -11.55
N LYS A 70 -26.71 -6.35 -12.67
CA LYS A 70 -26.64 -5.09 -13.43
C LYS A 70 -26.96 -3.88 -12.55
N GLY A 71 -27.93 -4.01 -11.63
CA GLY A 71 -28.29 -2.95 -10.66
C GLY A 71 -27.17 -2.61 -9.65
N ASN A 72 -26.18 -3.48 -9.48
CA ASN A 72 -25.04 -3.28 -8.59
C ASN A 72 -23.77 -2.80 -9.34
N GLY A 73 -23.90 -2.40 -10.61
CA GLY A 73 -22.79 -1.95 -11.42
C GLY A 73 -21.86 -3.06 -11.92
N SER A 74 -22.33 -4.32 -11.93
CA SER A 74 -21.62 -5.45 -12.56
C SER A 74 -21.93 -5.51 -14.05
N ARG A 75 -20.96 -5.97 -14.86
CA ARG A 75 -21.17 -6.29 -16.27
C ARG A 75 -21.98 -7.57 -16.45
N PHE A 76 -21.97 -8.43 -15.45
CA PHE A 76 -22.64 -9.72 -15.42
C PHE A 76 -23.95 -9.67 -14.63
N ASN A 77 -24.83 -10.66 -14.85
CA ASN A 77 -26.13 -10.75 -14.16
C ASN A 77 -26.42 -12.22 -13.76
N ASP A 78 -25.39 -12.89 -13.23
CA ASP A 78 -25.48 -14.30 -12.82
C ASP A 78 -25.85 -14.47 -11.35
N GLY A 79 -25.92 -13.38 -10.56
CA GLY A 79 -26.28 -13.39 -9.14
C GLY A 79 -25.18 -13.96 -8.24
N LEU A 80 -24.02 -14.35 -8.79
CA LEU A 80 -22.88 -14.84 -8.04
C LEU A 80 -22.19 -13.70 -7.27
N VAL A 81 -21.34 -14.04 -6.31
CA VAL A 81 -20.57 -13.06 -5.54
C VAL A 81 -19.18 -12.96 -6.15
N GLY A 82 -18.88 -11.80 -6.74
CA GLY A 82 -17.57 -11.48 -7.30
C GLY A 82 -16.88 -10.34 -6.58
N TRP A 83 -15.68 -9.99 -7.02
CA TRP A 83 -14.95 -8.83 -6.49
C TRP A 83 -15.57 -7.53 -7.04
N LYS A 84 -15.91 -6.63 -6.15
CA LYS A 84 -16.23 -5.25 -6.50
C LYS A 84 -14.95 -4.48 -6.75
N LYS A 85 -14.03 -4.57 -5.78
CA LYS A 85 -12.69 -3.96 -5.84
C LYS A 85 -11.76 -4.62 -4.84
N LEU A 86 -10.48 -4.50 -5.09
CA LEU A 86 -9.38 -4.79 -4.18
C LEU A 86 -8.82 -3.44 -3.73
N ALA A 87 -9.30 -2.96 -2.57
CA ALA A 87 -9.07 -1.58 -2.14
C ALA A 87 -7.75 -1.44 -1.38
N PRO A 88 -6.80 -0.61 -1.85
CA PRO A 88 -5.56 -0.37 -1.12
C PRO A 88 -5.86 0.31 0.21
N ARG A 89 -5.18 -0.15 1.26
CA ARG A 89 -5.17 0.49 2.57
C ARG A 89 -3.82 1.14 2.80
N SER A 90 -3.84 2.45 3.08
CA SER A 90 -2.60 3.21 3.28
C SER A 90 -1.82 2.65 4.47
N GLN A 91 -0.55 2.38 4.27
CA GLN A 91 0.35 1.85 5.30
C GLN A 91 0.42 2.75 6.52
N GLY A 92 0.42 4.08 6.32
CA GLY A 92 0.45 5.06 7.40
C GLY A 92 -0.80 5.10 8.28
N THR A 93 -1.88 4.42 7.89
CA THR A 93 -3.12 4.36 8.68
C THR A 93 -3.24 3.10 9.52
N ILE A 94 -2.36 2.13 9.34
CA ILE A 94 -2.36 0.91 10.14
C ILE A 94 -1.78 1.21 11.51
N SER A 95 -2.61 1.09 12.53
CA SER A 95 -2.25 1.42 13.92
C SER A 95 -1.84 0.21 14.74
N ALA A 96 -2.34 -0.98 14.42
CA ALA A 96 -2.00 -2.21 15.13
C ALA A 96 -2.15 -3.46 14.25
N TRP A 97 -1.35 -4.46 14.58
CA TRP A 97 -1.42 -5.83 14.07
C TRP A 97 -1.85 -6.73 15.20
N ASN A 98 -3.00 -7.37 15.08
CA ASN A 98 -3.57 -8.20 16.13
C ASN A 98 -3.29 -9.68 15.82
N PHE A 99 -2.50 -10.31 16.69
CA PHE A 99 -2.13 -11.72 16.59
C PHE A 99 -2.96 -12.59 17.54
N SER A 100 -2.91 -13.90 17.31
CA SER A 100 -3.40 -14.90 18.24
C SER A 100 -2.65 -14.84 19.58
N GLU A 101 -3.19 -15.47 20.63
CA GLU A 101 -2.53 -15.56 21.94
C GLU A 101 -1.14 -16.21 21.86
N ASP A 102 -0.96 -17.14 20.92
CA ASP A 102 0.32 -17.79 20.65
C ASP A 102 1.31 -16.90 19.87
N GLY A 103 0.88 -15.73 19.40
CA GLY A 103 1.67 -14.81 18.62
C GLY A 103 2.02 -15.27 17.20
N ARG A 104 1.43 -16.40 16.73
CA ARG A 104 1.78 -16.99 15.43
C ARG A 104 0.90 -16.52 14.29
N ASP A 105 -0.42 -16.46 14.52
CA ASP A 105 -1.38 -16.17 13.47
C ASP A 105 -1.83 -14.71 13.52
N LEU A 106 -1.75 -14.00 12.40
CA LEU A 106 -2.32 -12.68 12.26
C LEU A 106 -3.84 -12.79 12.13
N LEU A 107 -4.58 -12.25 13.10
CA LEU A 107 -6.05 -12.33 13.15
C LEU A 107 -6.72 -11.14 12.49
N SER A 108 -6.21 -9.93 12.71
CA SER A 108 -6.78 -8.70 12.17
C SER A 108 -5.77 -7.57 12.17
N ILE A 109 -6.15 -6.49 11.51
CA ILE A 109 -5.43 -5.21 11.55
C ILE A 109 -6.37 -4.11 12.01
N ASP A 110 -5.83 -3.14 12.73
CA ASP A 110 -6.56 -1.93 13.10
C ASP A 110 -6.09 -0.76 12.25
N GLN A 111 -7.04 -0.11 11.59
CA GLN A 111 -6.81 1.08 10.79
C GLN A 111 -7.34 2.30 11.52
N ASP A 112 -6.50 3.32 11.69
CA ASP A 112 -6.89 4.62 12.23
C ASP A 112 -7.03 5.64 11.10
N LEU A 113 -8.21 6.20 10.95
CA LEU A 113 -8.55 7.17 9.91
C LEU A 113 -8.69 8.59 10.46
N SER A 114 -8.35 8.85 11.72
CA SER A 114 -8.50 10.15 12.37
C SER A 114 -7.79 11.29 11.64
N GLY A 115 -6.65 11.00 10.99
CA GLY A 115 -5.88 11.99 10.23
C GLY A 115 -6.32 12.21 8.78
N ILE A 116 -7.18 11.35 8.24
CA ILE A 116 -7.56 11.36 6.81
C ILE A 116 -8.99 11.83 6.60
N THR A 117 -9.88 11.54 7.52
CA THR A 117 -11.30 11.83 7.38
C THR A 117 -11.69 13.06 8.18
N ASN A 118 -11.67 14.22 7.55
CA ASN A 118 -12.44 15.39 7.99
C ASN A 118 -13.95 15.24 7.70
N SER A 119 -14.40 14.07 7.23
CA SER A 119 -15.81 13.92 6.88
C SER A 119 -16.61 13.48 8.09
N SER A 120 -17.41 14.39 8.60
CA SER A 120 -18.41 14.17 9.66
C SER A 120 -19.27 12.92 9.41
N ARG A 121 -19.50 12.56 8.15
CA ARG A 121 -20.27 11.36 7.77
C ARG A 121 -19.60 10.05 8.19
N PHE A 122 -18.26 9.95 8.10
CA PHE A 122 -17.55 8.75 8.53
C PHE A 122 -17.61 8.56 10.05
N LEU A 123 -17.40 9.64 10.80
CA LEU A 123 -17.48 9.63 12.27
C LEU A 123 -18.90 9.29 12.76
N ILE A 124 -19.92 9.82 12.11
CA ILE A 124 -21.32 9.51 12.44
C ILE A 124 -21.61 8.02 12.17
N ALA A 125 -21.16 7.46 11.03
CA ALA A 125 -21.36 6.06 10.69
C ALA A 125 -20.67 5.09 11.65
N ASN A 126 -19.58 5.51 12.30
CA ASN A 126 -18.80 4.69 13.25
C ASN A 126 -18.94 5.13 14.71
N ASN A 127 -20.05 5.79 15.09
CA ASN A 127 -20.28 6.28 16.44
C ASN A 127 -19.11 7.12 17.02
N GLY A 128 -18.50 7.94 16.20
CA GLY A 128 -17.34 8.75 16.58
C GLY A 128 -16.01 7.99 16.65
N ASN A 129 -15.98 6.69 16.33
CA ASN A 129 -14.75 5.90 16.33
C ASN A 129 -14.00 6.05 15.01
N SER A 130 -12.76 6.54 15.07
CA SER A 130 -11.86 6.65 13.92
C SER A 130 -11.17 5.32 13.57
N LYS A 131 -11.23 4.31 14.46
CA LYS A 131 -10.58 3.02 14.29
C LYS A 131 -11.51 1.99 13.70
N ILE A 132 -11.01 1.25 12.72
CA ILE A 132 -11.70 0.13 12.09
C ILE A 132 -10.82 -1.10 12.18
N THR A 133 -11.37 -2.20 12.66
CA THR A 133 -10.71 -3.51 12.68
C THR A 133 -11.09 -4.30 11.43
N ILE A 134 -10.09 -4.70 10.65
CA ILE A 134 -10.26 -5.50 9.43
C ILE A 134 -9.76 -6.91 9.71
N PRO A 135 -10.62 -7.94 9.69
CA PRO A 135 -10.20 -9.31 9.94
C PRO A 135 -9.37 -9.89 8.79
N ARG A 136 -8.49 -10.83 9.11
CA ARG A 136 -7.49 -11.42 8.20
C ARG A 136 -8.09 -11.96 6.89
N ASN A 137 -9.27 -12.53 6.96
CA ASN A 137 -9.96 -13.09 5.80
C ASN A 137 -10.46 -12.03 4.79
N LYS A 138 -10.55 -10.76 5.21
CA LYS A 138 -11.02 -9.66 4.35
C LYS A 138 -9.91 -8.91 3.62
N PHE A 139 -8.65 -9.21 3.86
CA PHE A 139 -7.57 -8.55 3.15
C PHE A 139 -6.52 -9.52 2.62
N MET A 140 -5.75 -9.05 1.66
CA MET A 140 -4.52 -9.66 1.17
C MET A 140 -3.35 -8.82 1.67
N LEU A 141 -2.33 -9.48 2.17
CA LEU A 141 -1.10 -8.87 2.64
C LEU A 141 0.05 -9.31 1.72
N PHE A 142 0.72 -8.33 1.14
CA PHE A 142 1.94 -8.51 0.35
C PHE A 142 3.10 -7.93 1.14
N THR A 143 4.16 -8.70 1.31
CA THR A 143 5.34 -8.30 2.10
C THR A 143 6.62 -8.45 1.29
N CYS A 144 7.57 -7.57 1.53
CA CYS A 144 8.91 -7.62 0.96
C CYS A 144 9.89 -8.07 2.05
N ASP A 145 10.72 -9.08 1.74
CA ASP A 145 11.79 -9.56 2.64
C ASP A 145 11.30 -9.74 4.10
N SER A 146 10.14 -10.43 4.24
CA SER A 146 9.58 -10.74 5.55
C SER A 146 10.40 -11.83 6.22
N THR A 147 10.89 -11.56 7.43
CA THR A 147 11.56 -12.53 8.28
C THR A 147 10.75 -12.77 9.54
N ARG A 148 10.69 -14.02 10.00
CA ARG A 148 9.99 -14.41 11.24
C ARG A 148 8.51 -14.00 11.25
N GLU A 149 7.84 -14.13 10.11
CA GLU A 149 6.41 -13.80 9.94
C GLU A 149 6.03 -12.35 10.28
N ASN A 150 7.01 -11.44 10.23
CA ASN A 150 6.74 -10.02 10.44
C ASN A 150 5.84 -9.48 9.32
N PRO A 151 4.62 -9.02 9.60
CA PRO A 151 3.67 -8.54 8.59
C PRO A 151 4.12 -7.24 7.92
N GLU A 152 4.99 -6.46 8.54
CA GLU A 152 5.50 -5.21 7.97
C GLU A 152 6.59 -5.44 6.92
N GLY A 153 7.23 -6.62 6.92
CA GLY A 153 8.31 -6.88 6.00
C GLY A 153 9.47 -5.88 6.12
N ARG A 154 10.21 -5.72 5.04
CA ARG A 154 11.34 -4.80 4.97
C ARG A 154 11.36 -4.06 3.64
N SER A 155 11.31 -2.74 3.69
CA SER A 155 11.45 -1.89 2.51
C SER A 155 12.78 -2.09 1.80
N LEU A 156 12.78 -2.16 0.47
CA LEU A 156 14.00 -2.15 -0.34
C LEU A 156 14.84 -0.88 -0.13
N LEU A 157 14.18 0.23 0.24
CA LEU A 157 14.85 1.52 0.46
C LEU A 157 15.54 1.61 1.83
N LYS A 158 15.30 0.66 2.73
CA LYS A 158 15.86 0.70 4.10
C LYS A 158 17.39 0.78 4.10
N GLY A 159 18.06 0.07 3.19
CA GLY A 159 19.52 0.12 3.05
C GLY A 159 20.06 1.48 2.57
N ALA A 160 19.28 2.21 1.80
CA ALA A 160 19.67 3.53 1.26
C ALA A 160 19.39 4.70 2.23
N TYR A 161 18.62 4.47 3.29
CA TYR A 161 18.13 5.52 4.17
C TYR A 161 19.24 6.34 4.85
N VAL A 162 20.29 5.68 5.31
CA VAL A 162 21.43 6.34 5.96
C VAL A 162 22.19 7.25 4.97
N ALA A 163 22.41 6.75 3.75
CA ALA A 163 23.06 7.54 2.69
C ALA A 163 22.20 8.76 2.31
N TYR A 164 20.89 8.56 2.18
CA TYR A 164 19.95 9.65 1.90
C TYR A 164 19.94 10.73 3.00
N LYS A 165 19.90 10.34 4.28
CA LYS A 165 20.00 11.31 5.40
C LYS A 165 21.30 12.08 5.38
N LYS A 166 22.44 11.41 5.13
CA LYS A 166 23.75 12.09 5.02
C LYS A 166 23.78 13.07 3.85
N LEU A 167 23.21 12.69 2.71
CA LEU A 167 23.15 13.57 1.54
C LEU A 167 22.33 14.83 1.85
N ASN A 168 21.15 14.69 2.44
CA ASN A 168 20.33 15.85 2.82
C ASN A 168 21.08 16.78 3.78
N LEU A 169 21.71 16.21 4.83
CA LEU A 169 22.50 17.00 5.77
C LEU A 169 23.64 17.77 5.09
N LEU A 170 24.35 17.13 4.14
CA LEU A 170 25.41 17.79 3.36
C LEU A 170 24.83 18.90 2.47
N GLN A 171 23.69 18.66 1.84
CA GLN A 171 23.03 19.69 1.03
C GLN A 171 22.62 20.90 1.88
N ASP A 172 22.04 20.69 3.06
CA ASP A 172 21.68 21.75 3.99
C ASP A 172 22.91 22.55 4.43
N GLN A 173 23.99 21.88 4.79
CA GLN A 173 25.27 22.52 5.15
C GLN A 173 25.89 23.32 3.99
N MET A 174 25.83 22.77 2.77
CA MET A 174 26.29 23.49 1.58
C MET A 174 25.45 24.74 1.33
N MET A 175 24.12 24.66 1.46
CA MET A 175 23.23 25.82 1.29
C MET A 175 23.53 26.91 2.32
N ILE A 176 23.76 26.55 3.58
CA ILE A 176 24.15 27.48 4.65
C ILE A 176 25.52 28.10 4.32
N GLY A 177 26.49 27.29 3.85
CA GLY A 177 27.81 27.78 3.44
C GLY A 177 27.72 28.80 2.32
N VAL A 178 27.00 28.48 1.24
CA VAL A 178 26.78 29.40 0.11
C VAL A 178 26.07 30.67 0.56
N ALA A 179 25.02 30.59 1.39
CA ALA A 179 24.32 31.76 1.91
C ALA A 179 25.23 32.67 2.73
N ARG A 180 26.11 32.06 3.52
CA ARG A 180 27.10 32.78 4.34
C ARG A 180 28.17 33.46 3.47
N ASP A 181 28.70 32.79 2.44
CA ASP A 181 29.67 33.34 1.53
C ASP A 181 29.09 34.48 0.70
N LEU A 182 27.82 34.39 0.27
CA LEU A 182 27.11 35.47 -0.42
C LEU A 182 26.80 36.65 0.50
N GLY A 183 26.61 36.41 1.81
CA GLY A 183 26.40 37.46 2.83
C GLY A 183 27.68 38.22 3.18
N GLY A 184 28.85 37.76 2.71
CA GLY A 184 30.16 38.32 3.07
C GLY A 184 30.59 38.02 4.50
N LEU A 185 31.90 38.03 4.76
CA LEU A 185 32.44 37.97 6.12
C LEU A 185 32.46 39.36 6.73
N PRO A 186 31.86 39.63 7.89
CA PRO A 186 31.98 40.89 8.56
C PRO A 186 33.43 41.08 9.03
N VAL A 187 34.22 41.91 8.32
CA VAL A 187 35.56 42.24 8.73
C VAL A 187 35.51 43.51 9.58
N LYS A 188 35.84 43.36 10.86
CA LYS A 188 35.99 44.52 11.74
C LYS A 188 37.43 45.03 11.70
N TYR A 189 37.62 46.17 11.07
CA TYR A 189 38.91 46.88 11.14
C TYR A 189 39.01 47.63 12.48
N SER A 190 39.88 47.20 13.34
CA SER A 190 40.31 48.04 14.46
C SER A 190 41.40 48.98 13.97
N GLY A 191 41.06 50.27 13.81
CA GLY A 191 42.06 51.27 13.49
C GLY A 191 43.04 51.39 14.65
N PHE A 192 44.32 51.06 14.37
CA PHE A 192 45.40 51.44 15.28
C PHE A 192 45.49 52.96 15.30
N LYS A 193 45.13 53.62 16.39
CA LYS A 193 45.52 54.97 16.62
C LYS A 193 47.03 54.98 16.98
N LYS A 194 47.82 55.65 16.11
CA LYS A 194 49.21 56.03 16.46
C LYS A 194 49.22 56.99 17.64
#